data_40a7fe96d89cfd88efcf633b44323725
#
_entry.id   40a7fe96d89cfd88efcf633b44323725
#
_cell.length_a   1.000
_cell.length_b   1.000
_cell.length_c   1.000
_cell.angle_alpha   90.00
_cell.angle_beta   90.00
_cell.angle_gamma   90.00
#
_symmetry.space_group_name_H-M   'P 1'
#
loop_
_entity.id
_entity.type
_entity.pdbx_description
1 polymer ?
#
loop_
_entity_poly.entity_id
_entity_poly.type
_entity_poly.pdbx_seq_one_letter_code
_entity_poly.pdbx_strand_id
1 'polypeptide(L)'
;MGMAFMLLACTLSGCIETGNSGGTTDDSPVDSPTWDVGDWWLYTFSTPDYSDDTARLVVASDTEEDGTAYMLAISSIGEARRHAVLNHNPFLGRITHENLSAFENGAPQPVLDFPLSEGASWDFTLFSTEWSASVRSVSGGVAVMEAGASDGSTLDYVYDASSKFFSSFIWTDPSGVVQLRMLLADDGSSHSGDVYFVRGGDLYSNTWDESGPDFEFEDSFFVSDHPNDGEWDEMIYFLDAACGSGGSSITLTLRDHGSISALERVWGPGASESGTLGTIPYPSEEYTLTATFTGDSYLRLIFAGGITQSWSL
;
A
#
# COMPACT_ATOMS: atom_id res chain seq x y z
N MET A 1 18.01 22.90 -34.74
CA MET A 1 16.66 23.50 -34.87
C MET A 1 16.12 23.73 -33.46
N GLY A 2 16.29 24.95 -32.95
CA GLY A 2 15.90 25.29 -31.58
C GLY A 2 14.47 25.76 -31.54
N MET A 3 13.67 25.21 -30.64
CA MET A 3 12.32 25.66 -30.37
C MET A 3 12.34 26.53 -29.11
N ALA A 4 12.14 27.83 -29.29
CA ALA A 4 12.06 28.80 -28.21
C ALA A 4 10.65 28.75 -27.59
N PHE A 5 10.58 28.52 -26.26
CA PHE A 5 9.35 28.69 -25.49
C PHE A 5 9.20 30.17 -25.11
N MET A 6 8.13 30.78 -25.61
CA MET A 6 7.73 32.15 -25.30
C MET A 6 6.92 32.13 -24.00
N LEU A 7 7.47 32.66 -22.92
CA LEU A 7 6.75 32.97 -21.68
C LEU A 7 5.90 34.21 -21.88
N LEU A 8 4.58 34.04 -21.84
CA LEU A 8 3.63 35.15 -21.84
C LEU A 8 3.40 35.61 -20.40
N ALA A 9 3.99 36.74 -20.02
CA ALA A 9 3.72 37.39 -18.75
C ALA A 9 2.48 38.29 -18.90
N CYS A 10 1.36 37.86 -18.33
CA CYS A 10 0.17 38.70 -18.17
C CYS A 10 0.30 39.52 -16.89
N THR A 11 0.63 40.80 -17.00
CA THR A 11 0.50 41.78 -15.91
C THR A 11 -0.96 42.22 -15.82
N LEU A 12 -1.67 41.73 -14.82
CA LEU A 12 -2.98 42.27 -14.42
C LEU A 12 -2.76 43.36 -13.37
N SER A 13 -2.87 44.63 -13.80
CA SER A 13 -3.04 45.76 -12.89
C SER A 13 -4.51 45.83 -12.48
N GLY A 14 -4.84 45.27 -11.29
CA GLY A 14 -6.15 45.40 -10.67
C GLY A 14 -6.06 46.31 -9.46
N CYS A 15 -6.94 47.29 -9.36
CA CYS A 15 -7.05 48.24 -8.27
C CYS A 15 -7.18 47.55 -6.90
N ILE A 16 -6.37 48.00 -5.96
CA ILE A 16 -6.47 47.60 -4.54
C ILE A 16 -7.66 48.39 -3.95
N GLU A 17 -8.80 47.73 -3.81
CA GLU A 17 -9.76 48.13 -2.80
C GLU A 17 -9.28 47.54 -1.47
N THR A 18 -8.86 48.44 -0.56
CA THR A 18 -8.58 48.11 0.85
C THR A 18 -9.88 47.82 1.57
N GLY A 19 -10.49 46.68 1.28
CA GLY A 19 -11.47 46.05 2.15
C GLY A 19 -10.71 45.26 3.21
N ASN A 20 -10.68 45.73 4.43
CA ASN A 20 -10.18 45.01 5.59
C ASN A 20 -11.17 43.89 5.97
N SER A 21 -11.23 42.84 5.18
CA SER A 21 -11.79 41.55 5.60
C SER A 21 -10.64 40.75 6.21
N GLY A 22 -10.41 40.94 7.49
CA GLY A 22 -9.67 40.00 8.28
C GLY A 22 -10.42 38.65 8.21
N GLY A 23 -10.12 37.85 7.23
CA GLY A 23 -10.40 36.41 7.25
C GLY A 23 -9.53 35.85 8.38
N THR A 24 -10.11 35.62 9.54
CA THR A 24 -9.50 34.77 10.54
C THR A 24 -9.45 33.38 9.87
N THR A 25 -8.26 32.94 9.48
CA THR A 25 -8.00 31.53 9.23
C THR A 25 -8.47 30.80 10.50
N ASP A 26 -9.38 29.85 10.33
CA ASP A 26 -9.82 29.02 11.45
C ASP A 26 -8.69 28.02 11.74
N ASP A 27 -7.82 28.42 12.67
CA ASP A 27 -6.68 27.63 13.13
C ASP A 27 -7.08 26.75 14.34
N SER A 28 -8.37 26.47 14.51
CA SER A 28 -8.87 25.61 15.58
C SER A 28 -8.31 24.20 15.44
N PRO A 29 -8.05 23.52 16.56
CA PRO A 29 -7.66 22.11 16.54
C PRO A 29 -8.65 21.26 15.74
N VAL A 30 -8.15 20.25 15.06
CA VAL A 30 -8.98 19.29 14.31
C VAL A 30 -9.24 18.07 15.18
N ASP A 31 -10.53 17.82 15.45
CA ASP A 31 -10.97 16.68 16.25
C ASP A 31 -11.01 15.38 15.42
N SER A 32 -10.98 14.24 16.13
CA SER A 32 -11.16 12.91 15.50
C SER A 32 -12.52 12.83 14.80
N PRO A 33 -12.57 12.37 13.54
CA PRO A 33 -13.83 12.20 12.84
C PRO A 33 -14.58 10.96 13.32
N THR A 34 -15.86 10.90 13.01
CA THR A 34 -16.62 9.65 13.03
C THR A 34 -16.80 9.17 11.61
N TRP A 35 -16.47 7.92 11.35
CA TRP A 35 -16.76 7.25 10.09
C TRP A 35 -18.08 6.48 10.19
N ASP A 36 -18.81 6.44 9.09
CA ASP A 36 -19.97 5.59 8.93
C ASP A 36 -19.62 4.38 8.04
N VAL A 37 -20.26 3.25 8.26
CA VAL A 37 -20.13 2.10 7.35
C VAL A 37 -20.55 2.51 5.95
N GLY A 38 -19.69 2.28 4.98
CA GLY A 38 -19.84 2.74 3.59
C GLY A 38 -19.18 4.08 3.28
N ASP A 39 -18.55 4.78 4.25
CA ASP A 39 -17.62 5.87 3.92
C ASP A 39 -16.45 5.28 3.12
N TRP A 40 -15.94 6.00 2.10
CA TRP A 40 -14.92 5.47 1.23
C TRP A 40 -13.97 6.54 0.68
N TRP A 41 -12.74 6.10 0.37
CA TRP A 41 -11.66 6.91 -0.19
C TRP A 41 -11.00 6.17 -1.35
N LEU A 42 -10.87 6.81 -2.51
CA LEU A 42 -10.12 6.30 -3.65
C LEU A 42 -8.71 6.88 -3.62
N TYR A 43 -7.72 6.05 -3.41
CA TYR A 43 -6.32 6.44 -3.43
C TYR A 43 -5.59 5.94 -4.65
N THR A 44 -4.60 6.74 -5.09
CA THR A 44 -3.52 6.29 -5.96
C THR A 44 -2.32 5.95 -5.10
N PHE A 45 -1.74 4.79 -5.31
CA PHE A 45 -0.53 4.30 -4.65
C PHE A 45 0.62 4.26 -5.63
N SER A 46 1.78 4.81 -5.25
CA SER A 46 3.02 4.75 -6.02
C SER A 46 4.16 4.29 -5.13
N THR A 47 4.94 3.33 -5.61
CA THR A 47 6.15 2.82 -4.97
C THR A 47 7.28 2.73 -6.00
N PRO A 48 8.57 2.67 -5.61
CA PRO A 48 9.66 2.57 -6.57
C PRO A 48 9.70 1.23 -7.30
N ASP A 49 9.14 0.18 -6.69
CA ASP A 49 9.30 -1.20 -7.15
C ASP A 49 8.14 -1.72 -7.97
N TYR A 50 6.98 -1.05 -7.93
CA TYR A 50 5.75 -1.52 -8.57
C TYR A 50 5.10 -0.40 -9.38
N SER A 51 4.38 -0.77 -10.43
CA SER A 51 3.56 0.18 -11.16
C SER A 51 2.50 0.81 -10.25
N ASP A 52 2.16 2.08 -10.50
CA ASP A 52 1.09 2.76 -9.80
C ASP A 52 -0.21 1.96 -9.89
N ASP A 53 -0.95 1.94 -8.80
CA ASP A 53 -2.28 1.35 -8.74
C ASP A 53 -3.28 2.28 -8.05
N THR A 54 -4.56 1.92 -8.09
CA THR A 54 -5.62 2.63 -7.40
C THR A 54 -6.48 1.65 -6.63
N ALA A 55 -6.78 2.00 -5.37
CA ALA A 55 -7.69 1.21 -4.57
C ALA A 55 -8.70 2.11 -3.85
N ARG A 56 -9.96 1.66 -3.82
CA ARG A 56 -11.01 2.28 -3.01
C ARG A 56 -11.06 1.59 -1.67
N LEU A 57 -10.64 2.31 -0.62
CA LEU A 57 -10.79 1.91 0.77
C LEU A 57 -12.22 2.21 1.23
N VAL A 58 -12.83 1.32 1.98
CA VAL A 58 -14.24 1.42 2.43
C VAL A 58 -14.33 0.97 3.87
N VAL A 59 -15.08 1.70 4.70
CA VAL A 59 -15.45 1.25 6.03
C VAL A 59 -16.46 0.11 5.91
N ALA A 60 -16.01 -1.10 6.14
CA ALA A 60 -16.81 -2.33 6.00
C ALA A 60 -17.63 -2.64 7.24
N SER A 61 -17.12 -2.27 8.42
CA SER A 61 -17.76 -2.54 9.71
C SER A 61 -17.24 -1.55 10.77
N ASP A 62 -18.03 -1.29 11.81
CA ASP A 62 -17.67 -0.49 12.98
C ASP A 62 -17.82 -1.28 14.30
N THR A 63 -18.01 -2.60 14.21
CA THR A 63 -18.36 -3.48 15.34
C THR A 63 -17.28 -4.53 15.65
N GLU A 64 -16.03 -4.26 15.28
CA GLU A 64 -14.96 -5.22 15.49
C GLU A 64 -14.76 -5.54 16.99
N GLU A 65 -14.81 -6.82 17.30
CA GLU A 65 -14.61 -7.56 18.55
C GLU A 65 -15.03 -6.89 19.86
N ASP A 66 -14.68 -5.63 20.08
CA ASP A 66 -14.97 -4.87 21.30
C ASP A 66 -15.67 -3.53 21.06
N GLY A 67 -16.04 -3.23 19.80
CA GLY A 67 -16.68 -1.96 19.41
C GLY A 67 -15.76 -0.75 19.46
N THR A 68 -14.43 -0.96 19.45
CA THR A 68 -13.42 0.13 19.53
C THR A 68 -12.71 0.41 18.22
N ALA A 69 -13.04 -0.31 17.15
CA ALA A 69 -12.36 -0.19 15.86
C ALA A 69 -13.30 -0.32 14.67
N TYR A 70 -13.00 0.43 13.62
CA TYR A 70 -13.51 0.20 12.26
C TYR A 70 -12.74 -0.94 11.60
N MET A 71 -13.37 -1.59 10.62
CA MET A 71 -12.70 -2.44 9.65
C MET A 71 -12.62 -1.72 8.31
N LEU A 72 -11.42 -1.41 7.85
CA LEU A 72 -11.19 -0.80 6.55
C LEU A 72 -10.81 -1.87 5.52
N ALA A 73 -11.61 -1.98 4.45
CA ALA A 73 -11.52 -2.97 3.40
C ALA A 73 -11.40 -2.33 2.01
N ILE A 74 -11.25 -3.11 0.96
CA ILE A 74 -11.11 -2.65 -0.43
C ILE A 74 -12.31 -3.13 -1.26
N SER A 75 -12.83 -2.30 -2.16
CA SER A 75 -13.98 -2.60 -3.02
C SER A 75 -13.70 -3.63 -4.12
N SER A 76 -12.47 -4.15 -4.24
CA SER A 76 -12.06 -5.14 -5.24
C SER A 76 -11.23 -6.24 -4.58
N ILE A 77 -11.61 -7.50 -4.78
CA ILE A 77 -10.86 -8.66 -4.28
C ILE A 77 -9.45 -8.73 -4.92
N GLY A 78 -9.31 -8.34 -6.19
CA GLY A 78 -8.02 -8.28 -6.87
C GLY A 78 -7.07 -7.30 -6.20
N GLU A 79 -7.54 -6.08 -5.90
CA GLU A 79 -6.75 -5.06 -5.21
C GLU A 79 -6.49 -5.45 -3.74
N ALA A 80 -7.45 -6.06 -3.04
CA ALA A 80 -7.24 -6.55 -1.69
C ALA A 80 -6.11 -7.60 -1.63
N ARG A 81 -6.08 -8.53 -2.59
CA ARG A 81 -4.98 -9.49 -2.74
C ARG A 81 -3.66 -8.83 -3.11
N ARG A 82 -3.70 -7.84 -4.01
CA ARG A 82 -2.50 -7.07 -4.37
C ARG A 82 -1.88 -6.39 -3.16
N HIS A 83 -2.69 -5.68 -2.37
CA HIS A 83 -2.22 -5.04 -1.15
C HIS A 83 -1.71 -6.04 -0.10
N ALA A 84 -2.32 -7.23 -0.02
CA ALA A 84 -1.87 -8.29 0.89
C ALA A 84 -0.49 -8.85 0.53
N VAL A 85 -0.22 -9.09 -0.77
CA VAL A 85 1.06 -9.67 -1.22
C VAL A 85 2.18 -8.63 -1.28
N LEU A 86 1.87 -7.36 -1.58
CA LEU A 86 2.85 -6.28 -1.63
C LEU A 86 3.02 -5.56 -0.29
N ASN A 87 2.04 -5.69 0.60
CA ASN A 87 2.02 -5.11 1.96
C ASN A 87 2.39 -3.62 2.01
N HIS A 88 1.86 -2.83 1.07
CA HIS A 88 2.23 -1.42 0.94
C HIS A 88 1.18 -0.43 1.45
N ASN A 89 0.03 -0.89 1.95
CA ASN A 89 -0.99 -0.02 2.55
C ASN A 89 -1.13 -0.30 4.05
N PRO A 90 -0.63 0.60 4.92
CA PRO A 90 -0.63 0.37 6.36
C PRO A 90 -2.01 0.55 7.02
N PHE A 91 -2.99 1.10 6.30
CA PHE A 91 -4.30 1.46 6.86
C PHE A 91 -5.40 0.44 6.59
N LEU A 92 -5.07 -0.75 6.03
CA LEU A 92 -6.05 -1.81 5.84
C LEU A 92 -6.26 -2.63 7.11
N GLY A 93 -7.50 -3.14 7.26
CA GLY A 93 -7.89 -3.92 8.42
C GLY A 93 -8.44 -3.05 9.56
N ARG A 94 -8.04 -3.33 10.80
CA ARG A 94 -8.54 -2.62 11.98
C ARG A 94 -7.96 -1.21 12.07
N ILE A 95 -8.85 -0.24 12.31
CA ILE A 95 -8.51 1.18 12.55
C ILE A 95 -9.26 1.64 13.79
N THR A 96 -8.58 2.17 14.80
CA THR A 96 -9.24 2.61 16.05
C THR A 96 -10.19 3.78 15.84
N HIS A 97 -11.27 3.86 16.62
CA HIS A 97 -12.20 5.01 16.58
C HIS A 97 -11.55 6.30 17.10
N GLU A 98 -10.73 6.20 18.14
CA GLU A 98 -10.23 7.36 18.87
C GLU A 98 -9.25 8.20 18.05
N ASN A 99 -8.20 7.57 17.51
CA ASN A 99 -7.12 8.24 16.80
C ASN A 99 -6.92 7.75 15.36
N LEU A 100 -7.86 6.96 14.82
CA LEU A 100 -7.69 6.30 13.52
C LEU A 100 -6.34 5.54 13.42
N SER A 101 -5.90 4.97 14.54
CA SER A 101 -4.63 4.23 14.61
C SER A 101 -4.67 2.99 13.74
N ALA A 102 -3.65 2.82 12.90
CA ALA A 102 -3.39 1.58 12.20
C ALA A 102 -2.80 0.54 13.17
N PHE A 103 -2.87 -0.74 12.81
CA PHE A 103 -2.28 -1.81 13.62
C PHE A 103 -1.00 -2.32 12.99
N GLU A 104 0.08 -2.33 13.78
CA GLU A 104 1.34 -2.98 13.42
C GLU A 104 1.74 -3.94 14.53
N ASN A 105 2.07 -5.18 14.17
CA ASN A 105 2.40 -6.26 15.11
C ASN A 105 1.34 -6.45 16.22
N GLY A 106 0.06 -6.26 15.88
CA GLY A 106 -1.07 -6.41 16.79
C GLY A 106 -1.28 -5.25 17.78
N ALA A 107 -0.49 -4.19 17.71
CA ALA A 107 -0.63 -2.99 18.54
C ALA A 107 -1.10 -1.80 17.72
N PRO A 108 -2.06 -0.98 18.24
CA PRO A 108 -2.47 0.24 17.56
C PRO A 108 -1.34 1.27 17.56
N GLN A 109 -1.11 1.90 16.40
CA GLN A 109 -0.09 2.90 16.18
C GLN A 109 -0.77 4.23 15.84
N PRO A 110 -0.67 5.26 16.70
CA PRO A 110 -1.33 6.53 16.50
C PRO A 110 -0.58 7.37 15.46
N VAL A 111 -0.78 7.05 14.17
CA VAL A 111 -0.26 7.87 13.08
C VAL A 111 -0.83 9.29 13.14
N LEU A 112 -2.05 9.42 13.68
CA LEU A 112 -2.71 10.67 14.04
C LEU A 112 -2.93 10.67 15.57
N ASP A 113 -2.71 11.80 16.22
CA ASP A 113 -2.98 11.99 17.65
C ASP A 113 -3.92 13.20 17.84
N PHE A 114 -5.22 12.88 17.83
CA PHE A 114 -6.26 13.91 17.95
C PHE A 114 -6.41 14.44 19.38
N PRO A 115 -6.76 15.76 19.55
CA PRO A 115 -7.01 16.75 18.51
C PRO A 115 -5.72 17.27 17.88
N LEU A 116 -5.68 17.36 16.53
CA LEU A 116 -4.52 17.86 15.81
C LEU A 116 -4.40 19.37 16.00
N SER A 117 -3.33 19.80 16.68
CA SER A 117 -3.06 21.21 16.99
C SER A 117 -1.64 21.56 16.56
N GLU A 118 -1.43 22.76 16.03
CA GLU A 118 -0.09 23.23 15.65
C GLU A 118 0.90 23.09 16.81
N GLY A 119 2.05 22.45 16.55
CA GLY A 119 3.11 22.19 17.52
C GLY A 119 2.87 20.96 18.41
N ALA A 120 1.73 20.25 18.31
CA ALA A 120 1.56 18.94 18.96
C ALA A 120 2.57 17.93 18.39
N SER A 121 3.03 17.00 19.23
CA SER A 121 4.00 15.96 18.83
C SER A 121 3.75 14.66 19.58
N TRP A 122 4.03 13.53 18.90
CA TRP A 122 3.88 12.18 19.44
C TRP A 122 4.83 11.19 18.73
N ASP A 123 4.93 9.98 19.26
CA ASP A 123 5.71 8.91 18.68
C ASP A 123 4.82 7.73 18.29
N PHE A 124 5.16 7.02 17.22
CA PHE A 124 4.49 5.79 16.79
C PHE A 124 5.44 4.88 16.01
N THR A 125 5.06 3.62 15.80
CA THR A 125 5.77 2.68 14.94
C THR A 125 4.97 2.41 13.68
N LEU A 126 5.62 2.45 12.51
CA LEU A 126 5.02 2.09 11.23
C LEU A 126 6.13 1.61 10.28
N PHE A 127 5.84 0.59 9.46
CA PHE A 127 6.83 -0.04 8.58
C PHE A 127 8.08 -0.54 9.35
N SER A 128 7.87 -1.09 10.56
CA SER A 128 8.93 -1.52 11.48
C SER A 128 9.93 -0.43 11.87
N THR A 129 9.55 0.83 11.71
CA THR A 129 10.35 2.03 12.00
C THR A 129 9.67 2.87 13.07
N GLU A 130 10.45 3.37 14.04
CA GLU A 130 9.99 4.32 15.05
C GLU A 130 10.02 5.75 14.48
N TRP A 131 8.91 6.46 14.61
CA TRP A 131 8.69 7.80 14.10
C TRP A 131 8.40 8.78 15.21
N SER A 132 8.98 9.97 15.13
CA SER A 132 8.62 11.13 15.96
C SER A 132 7.89 12.14 15.07
N ALA A 133 6.59 12.32 15.31
CA ALA A 133 5.70 13.17 14.52
C ALA A 133 5.45 14.53 15.15
N SER A 134 5.11 15.50 14.32
CA SER A 134 4.62 16.80 14.75
C SER A 134 3.64 17.42 13.76
N VAL A 135 2.69 18.23 14.28
CA VAL A 135 1.80 19.05 13.45
C VAL A 135 2.52 20.36 13.12
N ARG A 136 2.77 20.59 11.83
CA ARG A 136 3.41 21.83 11.34
C ARG A 136 2.46 23.00 11.26
N SER A 137 1.23 22.74 10.84
CA SER A 137 0.20 23.76 10.73
C SER A 137 -1.20 23.17 10.73
N VAL A 138 -2.17 23.95 11.18
CA VAL A 138 -3.60 23.66 11.06
C VAL A 138 -4.27 24.88 10.46
N SER A 139 -5.08 24.72 9.43
CA SER A 139 -5.85 25.80 8.84
C SER A 139 -7.07 25.27 8.08
N GLY A 140 -8.25 25.81 8.38
CA GLY A 140 -9.49 25.47 7.68
C GLY A 140 -9.88 23.99 7.73
N GLY A 141 -9.53 23.26 8.81
CA GLY A 141 -9.78 21.83 8.96
C GLY A 141 -8.72 20.93 8.31
N VAL A 142 -7.66 21.50 7.73
CA VAL A 142 -6.52 20.76 7.16
C VAL A 142 -5.35 20.84 8.14
N ALA A 143 -4.81 19.67 8.52
CA ALA A 143 -3.60 19.57 9.33
C ALA A 143 -2.45 18.98 8.49
N VAL A 144 -1.31 19.67 8.50
CA VAL A 144 -0.07 19.26 7.84
C VAL A 144 0.87 18.72 8.90
N MET A 145 1.31 17.48 8.72
CA MET A 145 2.18 16.77 9.66
C MET A 145 3.45 16.30 8.97
N GLU A 146 4.49 16.19 9.77
CA GLU A 146 5.73 15.53 9.42
C GLU A 146 6.14 14.56 10.51
N ALA A 147 6.81 13.48 10.14
CA ALA A 147 7.51 12.63 11.10
C ALA A 147 8.90 12.29 10.58
N GLY A 148 9.85 12.17 11.51
CA GLY A 148 11.23 11.77 11.23
C GLY A 148 11.59 10.50 11.97
N ALA A 149 12.38 9.65 11.34
CA ALA A 149 12.98 8.47 11.96
C ALA A 149 14.47 8.67 12.23
N SER A 150 15.02 7.86 13.13
CA SER A 150 16.43 7.95 13.54
C SER A 150 17.43 7.63 12.44
N ASP A 151 17.01 6.89 11.42
CA ASP A 151 17.82 6.56 10.23
C ASP A 151 17.85 7.70 9.19
N GLY A 152 17.02 8.72 9.34
CA GLY A 152 16.89 9.86 8.43
C GLY A 152 15.72 9.72 7.44
N SER A 153 14.91 8.67 7.53
CA SER A 153 13.64 8.56 6.80
C SER A 153 12.65 9.62 7.25
N THR A 154 11.74 10.03 6.36
CA THR A 154 10.70 11.02 6.65
C THR A 154 9.32 10.54 6.20
N LEU A 155 8.28 10.97 6.95
CA LEU A 155 6.89 10.91 6.53
C LEU A 155 6.36 12.35 6.44
N ASP A 156 5.78 12.69 5.31
CA ASP A 156 5.03 13.93 5.10
C ASP A 156 3.58 13.55 4.82
N TYR A 157 2.63 14.02 5.64
CA TYR A 157 1.24 13.64 5.49
C TYR A 157 0.28 14.76 5.87
N VAL A 158 -0.86 14.74 5.22
CA VAL A 158 -1.90 15.76 5.36
C VAL A 158 -3.22 15.09 5.68
N TYR A 159 -3.83 15.47 6.80
CA TYR A 159 -5.20 15.12 7.15
C TYR A 159 -6.13 16.24 6.71
N ASP A 160 -7.29 15.88 6.16
CA ASP A 160 -8.33 16.81 5.77
C ASP A 160 -9.67 16.42 6.44
N ALA A 161 -10.18 17.29 7.30
CA ALA A 161 -11.44 17.06 8.01
C ALA A 161 -12.65 16.93 7.06
N SER A 162 -12.58 17.50 5.86
CA SER A 162 -13.68 17.38 4.87
C SER A 162 -13.78 15.99 4.28
N SER A 163 -12.65 15.34 4.02
CA SER A 163 -12.58 13.93 3.60
C SER A 163 -12.54 12.96 4.79
N LYS A 164 -12.36 13.46 6.01
CA LYS A 164 -12.22 12.68 7.26
C LYS A 164 -11.03 11.72 7.28
N PHE A 165 -10.05 11.88 6.40
CA PHE A 165 -8.87 11.02 6.34
C PHE A 165 -7.69 11.72 5.66
N PHE A 166 -6.64 10.98 5.28
CA PHE A 166 -5.47 11.56 4.63
C PHE A 166 -5.81 12.06 3.21
N SER A 167 -5.45 13.30 2.89
CA SER A 167 -5.39 13.77 1.50
C SER A 167 -4.08 13.34 0.83
N SER A 168 -3.00 13.19 1.62
CA SER A 168 -1.72 12.63 1.16
C SER A 168 -0.97 11.97 2.30
N PHE A 169 -0.18 10.93 1.97
CA PHE A 169 0.75 10.25 2.86
C PHE A 169 1.98 9.82 2.04
N ILE A 170 3.17 10.32 2.40
CA ILE A 170 4.38 10.13 1.61
C ILE A 170 5.51 9.70 2.55
N TRP A 171 6.05 8.51 2.30
CA TRP A 171 7.24 7.99 2.98
C TRP A 171 8.44 8.10 2.06
N THR A 172 9.50 8.76 2.55
CA THR A 172 10.78 8.93 1.85
C THR A 172 11.89 8.31 2.70
N ASP A 173 12.74 7.49 2.08
CA ASP A 173 13.89 6.88 2.74
C ASP A 173 15.06 7.85 2.96
N PRO A 174 16.13 7.43 3.70
CA PRO A 174 17.28 8.31 3.96
C PRO A 174 18.06 8.73 2.70
N SER A 175 17.89 8.04 1.59
CA SER A 175 18.52 8.37 0.30
C SER A 175 17.71 9.38 -0.51
N GLY A 176 16.50 9.73 -0.05
CA GLY A 176 15.60 10.64 -0.72
C GLY A 176 14.69 9.95 -1.76
N VAL A 177 14.62 8.62 -1.75
CA VAL A 177 13.70 7.86 -2.62
C VAL A 177 12.35 7.72 -1.92
N VAL A 178 11.28 8.08 -2.64
CA VAL A 178 9.90 7.89 -2.16
C VAL A 178 9.57 6.41 -2.18
N GLN A 179 9.40 5.81 -1.01
CA GLN A 179 9.08 4.39 -0.82
C GLN A 179 7.57 4.12 -0.93
N LEU A 180 6.75 5.07 -0.50
CA LEU A 180 5.30 5.02 -0.65
C LEU A 180 4.77 6.44 -0.85
N ARG A 181 3.90 6.58 -1.84
CA ARG A 181 3.05 7.77 -2.01
C ARG A 181 1.60 7.32 -2.12
N MET A 182 0.77 7.78 -1.20
CA MET A 182 -0.67 7.59 -1.19
C MET A 182 -1.34 8.95 -1.35
N LEU A 183 -2.07 9.16 -2.44
CA LEU A 183 -2.75 10.41 -2.75
C LEU A 183 -4.23 10.18 -2.92
N LEU A 184 -5.05 10.96 -2.23
CA LEU A 184 -6.50 10.93 -2.37
C LEU A 184 -6.91 11.46 -3.75
N ALA A 185 -7.64 10.64 -4.49
CA ALA A 185 -8.17 10.99 -5.81
C ALA A 185 -9.67 11.35 -5.75
N ASP A 186 -10.41 10.70 -4.84
CA ASP A 186 -11.86 10.91 -4.67
C ASP A 186 -12.30 10.35 -3.32
N ASP A 187 -13.40 10.83 -2.76
CA ASP A 187 -13.99 10.33 -1.52
C ASP A 187 -15.52 10.42 -1.54
N GLY A 188 -16.16 9.75 -0.61
CA GLY A 188 -17.61 9.81 -0.49
C GLY A 188 -18.16 8.88 0.58
N SER A 189 -19.48 8.75 0.59
CA SER A 189 -20.22 7.94 1.55
C SER A 189 -21.19 7.01 0.83
N SER A 190 -21.75 6.06 1.57
CA SER A 190 -22.79 5.15 1.06
C SER A 190 -22.29 4.25 -0.10
N HIS A 191 -21.08 3.71 0.04
CA HIS A 191 -20.62 2.63 -0.84
C HIS A 191 -21.65 1.49 -0.78
N SER A 192 -21.89 0.85 -1.92
CA SER A 192 -22.74 -0.33 -2.01
C SER A 192 -22.05 -1.41 -2.82
N GLY A 193 -22.18 -2.66 -2.40
CA GLY A 193 -21.56 -3.82 -3.01
C GLY A 193 -20.58 -4.52 -2.09
N ASP A 194 -19.90 -5.52 -2.61
CA ASP A 194 -18.98 -6.32 -1.82
C ASP A 194 -17.65 -5.58 -1.61
N VAL A 195 -17.12 -5.70 -0.40
CA VAL A 195 -15.80 -5.20 0.00
C VAL A 195 -15.01 -6.32 0.65
N TYR A 196 -13.68 -6.27 0.53
CA TYR A 196 -12.78 -7.36 0.88
C TYR A 196 -11.60 -6.86 1.69
N PHE A 197 -11.25 -7.60 2.72
CA PHE A 197 -9.96 -7.50 3.39
C PHE A 197 -9.26 -8.86 3.26
N VAL A 198 -8.02 -8.84 2.76
CA VAL A 198 -7.17 -10.02 2.71
C VAL A 198 -6.04 -9.82 3.70
N ARG A 199 -6.06 -10.59 4.78
CA ARG A 199 -4.97 -10.63 5.73
C ARG A 199 -3.84 -11.44 5.11
N GLY A 200 -2.74 -10.77 4.75
CA GLY A 200 -1.58 -11.37 4.15
C GLY A 200 -0.53 -11.82 5.18
N GLY A 201 0.32 -12.74 4.76
CA GLY A 201 1.54 -13.11 5.48
C GLY A 201 2.63 -13.56 4.52
N ASP A 202 3.83 -13.02 4.69
CA ASP A 202 4.97 -13.30 3.81
C ASP A 202 5.37 -14.77 3.88
N LEU A 203 5.45 -15.44 2.74
CA LEU A 203 5.87 -16.81 2.62
C LEU A 203 7.22 -16.93 1.89
N TYR A 204 7.38 -16.21 0.79
CA TYR A 204 8.58 -16.27 -0.03
C TYR A 204 8.70 -15.02 -0.89
N SER A 205 9.93 -14.50 -1.07
CA SER A 205 10.22 -13.41 -2.00
C SER A 205 11.62 -13.54 -2.55
N ASN A 206 11.77 -13.46 -3.87
CA ASN A 206 13.08 -13.41 -4.52
C ASN A 206 13.06 -12.65 -5.84
N THR A 207 14.22 -12.15 -6.24
CA THR A 207 14.44 -11.46 -7.51
C THR A 207 15.73 -11.99 -8.14
N TRP A 208 15.66 -12.39 -9.40
CA TRP A 208 16.78 -12.83 -10.23
C TRP A 208 16.94 -11.86 -11.39
N ASP A 209 18.16 -11.42 -11.63
CA ASP A 209 18.56 -10.61 -12.77
C ASP A 209 19.83 -11.23 -13.36
N GLU A 210 19.61 -12.13 -14.31
CA GLU A 210 20.62 -13.03 -14.83
C GLU A 210 21.06 -12.61 -16.24
N SER A 211 22.37 -12.65 -16.47
CA SER A 211 22.96 -12.42 -17.78
C SER A 211 24.11 -13.41 -18.00
N GLY A 212 23.98 -14.28 -18.99
CA GLY A 212 25.06 -15.21 -19.28
C GLY A 212 24.64 -16.66 -19.55
N PRO A 213 25.46 -17.65 -19.14
CA PRO A 213 25.15 -19.05 -19.35
C PRO A 213 23.94 -19.51 -18.55
N ASP A 214 23.42 -20.66 -18.94
CA ASP A 214 22.26 -21.27 -18.27
C ASP A 214 22.48 -21.36 -16.76
N PHE A 215 21.47 -20.94 -16.01
CA PHE A 215 21.44 -20.96 -14.55
C PHE A 215 20.16 -21.65 -14.10
N GLU A 216 20.27 -22.58 -13.17
CA GLU A 216 19.15 -23.26 -12.54
C GLU A 216 19.14 -22.95 -11.05
N PHE A 217 17.97 -22.59 -10.55
CA PHE A 217 17.71 -22.32 -9.16
C PHE A 217 16.65 -23.29 -8.66
N GLU A 218 16.90 -23.88 -7.51
CA GLU A 218 15.93 -24.69 -6.78
C GLU A 218 15.92 -24.27 -5.30
N ASP A 219 14.74 -24.08 -4.76
CA ASP A 219 14.53 -23.78 -3.35
C ASP A 219 13.23 -24.41 -2.87
N SER A 220 13.09 -24.58 -1.55
CA SER A 220 11.88 -25.08 -0.93
C SER A 220 11.46 -24.15 0.20
N PHE A 221 10.16 -23.89 0.30
CA PHE A 221 9.61 -23.10 1.39
C PHE A 221 8.37 -23.76 1.97
N PHE A 222 8.17 -23.50 3.25
CA PHE A 222 7.02 -23.98 4.00
C PHE A 222 5.94 -22.91 4.03
N VAL A 223 4.72 -23.35 3.76
CA VAL A 223 3.52 -22.55 4.01
C VAL A 223 3.12 -22.86 5.44
N SER A 224 3.73 -22.13 6.40
CA SER A 224 3.37 -22.29 7.81
C SER A 224 1.94 -21.85 8.03
N ASP A 225 1.27 -22.50 8.96
CA ASP A 225 -0.03 -22.09 9.44
C ASP A 225 0.01 -20.63 9.88
N HIS A 226 -1.08 -19.92 9.70
CA HIS A 226 -1.24 -18.58 10.24
C HIS A 226 -0.97 -18.61 11.76
N PRO A 227 -0.12 -17.73 12.29
CA PRO A 227 0.37 -17.83 13.69
C PRO A 227 -0.72 -17.82 14.77
N ASN A 228 -1.96 -17.48 14.43
CA ASN A 228 -3.03 -17.36 15.43
C ASN A 228 -4.24 -18.27 15.19
N ASP A 229 -4.56 -18.74 13.97
CA ASP A 229 -5.90 -19.30 13.68
C ASP A 229 -5.97 -20.43 12.65
N GLY A 230 -4.90 -21.05 12.27
CA GLY A 230 -4.96 -22.19 11.37
C GLY A 230 -4.47 -21.94 9.94
N GLU A 231 -5.04 -22.65 8.99
CA GLU A 231 -4.57 -22.71 7.61
C GLU A 231 -4.90 -21.44 6.81
N TRP A 232 -4.04 -21.11 5.84
CA TRP A 232 -4.32 -20.08 4.85
C TRP A 232 -5.43 -20.55 3.89
N ASP A 233 -6.37 -19.67 3.55
CA ASP A 233 -7.42 -19.97 2.55
C ASP A 233 -6.83 -20.10 1.16
N GLU A 234 -5.81 -19.29 0.88
CA GLU A 234 -5.14 -19.23 -0.41
C GLU A 234 -3.67 -18.82 -0.25
N MET A 235 -2.85 -19.14 -1.23
CA MET A 235 -1.54 -18.55 -1.43
C MET A 235 -1.62 -17.61 -2.64
N ILE A 236 -1.29 -16.36 -2.40
CA ILE A 236 -1.30 -15.28 -3.40
C ILE A 236 0.11 -15.17 -3.96
N TYR A 237 0.25 -15.05 -5.29
CA TYR A 237 1.54 -14.76 -5.90
C TYR A 237 1.49 -13.47 -6.72
N PHE A 238 2.60 -12.76 -6.71
CA PHE A 238 2.87 -11.62 -7.58
C PHE A 238 4.15 -11.90 -8.36
N LEU A 239 4.14 -11.64 -9.66
CA LEU A 239 5.32 -11.85 -10.50
C LEU A 239 5.50 -10.77 -11.56
N ASP A 240 6.78 -10.47 -11.82
CA ASP A 240 7.29 -9.74 -12.97
C ASP A 240 8.35 -10.61 -13.66
N ALA A 241 8.31 -10.69 -14.97
CA ALA A 241 9.30 -11.43 -15.76
C ALA A 241 9.64 -10.69 -17.04
N ALA A 242 10.90 -10.76 -17.46
CA ALA A 242 11.34 -10.24 -18.75
C ALA A 242 12.49 -11.08 -19.31
N CYS A 243 12.44 -11.35 -20.62
CA CYS A 243 13.50 -12.05 -21.36
C CYS A 243 14.03 -11.14 -22.46
N GLY A 244 15.36 -11.07 -22.59
CA GLY A 244 16.04 -10.41 -23.70
C GLY A 244 15.72 -11.09 -25.05
N SER A 245 15.96 -10.38 -26.16
CA SER A 245 15.62 -10.87 -27.50
C SER A 245 16.60 -11.92 -28.07
N GLY A 246 17.73 -12.13 -27.41
CA GLY A 246 18.88 -12.92 -27.91
C GLY A 246 18.90 -14.41 -27.59
N GLY A 247 17.72 -15.07 -27.54
CA GLY A 247 17.63 -16.49 -27.17
C GLY A 247 17.41 -16.73 -25.68
N SER A 248 17.08 -15.67 -24.93
CA SER A 248 16.81 -15.72 -23.50
C SER A 248 15.49 -16.46 -23.21
N SER A 249 15.43 -17.14 -22.08
CA SER A 249 14.20 -17.80 -21.61
C SER A 249 14.19 -17.96 -20.10
N ILE A 250 12.98 -18.06 -19.54
CA ILE A 250 12.74 -18.44 -18.16
C ILE A 250 11.72 -19.57 -18.15
N THR A 251 12.01 -20.62 -17.39
CA THR A 251 11.01 -21.65 -17.02
C THR A 251 10.87 -21.63 -15.51
N LEU A 252 9.65 -21.43 -15.03
CA LEU A 252 9.29 -21.40 -13.61
C LEU A 252 8.32 -22.54 -13.33
N THR A 253 8.62 -23.33 -12.31
CA THR A 253 7.74 -24.41 -11.82
C THR A 253 7.66 -24.37 -10.30
N LEU A 254 6.45 -24.37 -9.77
CA LEU A 254 6.15 -24.57 -8.37
C LEU A 254 5.44 -25.90 -8.20
N ARG A 255 5.96 -26.77 -7.37
CA ARG A 255 5.37 -28.08 -7.06
C ARG A 255 5.07 -28.21 -5.59
N ASP A 256 3.95 -28.83 -5.26
CA ASP A 256 3.66 -29.23 -3.88
C ASP A 256 4.52 -30.42 -3.42
N HIS A 257 4.45 -30.78 -2.16
CA HIS A 257 5.17 -31.93 -1.60
C HIS A 257 4.82 -33.27 -2.27
N GLY A 258 3.65 -33.36 -2.89
CA GLY A 258 3.21 -34.52 -3.73
C GLY A 258 3.75 -34.47 -5.16
N SER A 259 4.60 -33.51 -5.49
CA SER A 259 5.13 -33.23 -6.83
C SER A 259 4.08 -32.84 -7.87
N ILE A 260 2.90 -32.36 -7.43
CA ILE A 260 1.88 -31.83 -8.33
C ILE A 260 2.25 -30.36 -8.65
N SER A 261 2.19 -30.02 -9.95
CA SER A 261 2.48 -28.65 -10.39
C SER A 261 1.34 -27.71 -9.96
N ALA A 262 1.66 -26.75 -9.10
CA ALA A 262 0.75 -25.71 -8.63
C ALA A 262 0.82 -24.45 -9.50
N LEU A 263 2.01 -24.15 -10.05
CA LEU A 263 2.25 -23.06 -10.99
C LEU A 263 3.31 -23.49 -12.00
N GLU A 264 3.06 -23.21 -13.27
CA GLU A 264 4.03 -23.40 -14.34
C GLU A 264 3.95 -22.22 -15.30
N ARG A 265 5.10 -21.61 -15.63
CA ARG A 265 5.24 -20.49 -16.55
C ARG A 265 6.49 -20.66 -17.40
N VAL A 266 6.39 -20.25 -18.65
CA VAL A 266 7.52 -20.24 -19.59
C VAL A 266 7.50 -18.93 -20.37
N TRP A 267 8.61 -18.21 -20.35
CA TRP A 267 8.82 -17.01 -21.14
C TRP A 267 9.96 -17.27 -22.13
N GLY A 268 9.71 -16.97 -23.39
CA GLY A 268 10.69 -17.06 -24.46
C GLY A 268 11.35 -15.72 -24.79
N PRO A 269 12.20 -15.68 -25.83
CA PRO A 269 12.92 -14.47 -26.22
C PRO A 269 12.02 -13.28 -26.49
N GLY A 270 12.33 -12.15 -25.84
CA GLY A 270 11.58 -10.91 -25.96
C GLY A 270 10.22 -10.89 -25.24
N ALA A 271 9.86 -11.94 -24.52
CA ALA A 271 8.65 -11.97 -23.71
C ALA A 271 8.81 -11.16 -22.43
N SER A 272 7.73 -10.52 -22.01
CA SER A 272 7.63 -9.87 -20.70
C SER A 272 6.24 -10.04 -20.11
N GLU A 273 6.18 -10.09 -18.80
CA GLU A 273 4.95 -10.12 -18.00
C GLU A 273 5.20 -9.22 -16.78
N SER A 274 4.29 -8.31 -16.45
CA SER A 274 4.48 -7.38 -15.35
C SER A 274 3.23 -7.25 -14.52
N GLY A 275 3.40 -7.23 -13.19
CA GLY A 275 2.34 -7.02 -12.23
C GLY A 275 1.31 -8.14 -12.20
N THR A 276 1.67 -9.35 -12.61
CA THR A 276 0.73 -10.49 -12.64
C THR A 276 0.45 -10.95 -11.23
N LEU A 277 -0.83 -10.91 -10.88
CA LEU A 277 -1.37 -11.42 -9.64
C LEU A 277 -2.14 -12.73 -9.92
N GLY A 278 -1.94 -13.72 -9.05
CA GLY A 278 -2.71 -14.96 -9.10
C GLY A 278 -2.83 -15.63 -7.75
N THR A 279 -3.62 -16.70 -7.68
CA THR A 279 -3.87 -17.42 -6.43
C THR A 279 -3.77 -18.92 -6.62
N ILE A 280 -3.34 -19.60 -5.57
CA ILE A 280 -3.38 -21.05 -5.40
C ILE A 280 -4.29 -21.33 -4.21
N PRO A 281 -5.52 -21.84 -4.43
CA PRO A 281 -6.47 -22.10 -3.35
C PRO A 281 -6.01 -23.32 -2.53
N TYR A 282 -6.26 -23.29 -1.23
CA TYR A 282 -5.95 -24.37 -0.28
C TYR A 282 -4.51 -24.87 -0.42
N PRO A 283 -3.51 -24.03 -0.06
CA PRO A 283 -2.11 -24.35 -0.28
C PRO A 283 -1.69 -25.59 0.53
N SER A 284 -0.73 -26.32 -0.04
CA SER A 284 -0.03 -27.42 0.65
C SER A 284 0.93 -26.88 1.70
N GLU A 285 1.37 -27.74 2.61
CA GLU A 285 2.29 -27.37 3.69
C GLU A 285 3.68 -26.96 3.18
N GLU A 286 4.14 -27.54 2.06
CA GLU A 286 5.47 -27.34 1.49
C GLU A 286 5.42 -27.23 -0.02
N TYR A 287 6.27 -26.38 -0.59
CA TYR A 287 6.48 -26.23 -2.02
C TYR A 287 7.96 -26.26 -2.37
N THR A 288 8.26 -26.86 -3.55
CA THR A 288 9.55 -26.73 -4.21
C THR A 288 9.39 -25.82 -5.42
N LEU A 289 10.21 -24.79 -5.48
CA LEU A 289 10.31 -23.81 -6.56
C LEU A 289 11.54 -24.13 -7.39
N THR A 290 11.37 -24.31 -8.69
CA THR A 290 12.47 -24.44 -9.65
C THR A 290 12.35 -23.35 -10.69
N ALA A 291 13.46 -22.64 -10.95
CA ALA A 291 13.54 -21.64 -12.01
C ALA A 291 14.79 -21.88 -12.84
N THR A 292 14.64 -21.98 -14.17
CA THR A 292 15.75 -22.12 -15.12
C THR A 292 15.82 -20.87 -15.98
N PHE A 293 17.00 -20.27 -16.08
CA PHE A 293 17.27 -19.04 -16.79
C PHE A 293 18.27 -19.28 -17.92
N THR A 294 18.05 -18.65 -19.07
CA THR A 294 18.97 -18.66 -20.21
C THR A 294 19.11 -17.23 -20.73
N GLY A 295 20.34 -16.77 -20.91
CA GLY A 295 20.64 -15.41 -21.43
C GLY A 295 20.19 -14.31 -20.50
N ASP A 296 19.87 -13.12 -21.06
CA ASP A 296 19.43 -11.95 -20.28
C ASP A 296 18.00 -12.15 -19.82
N SER A 297 17.80 -12.35 -18.53
CA SER A 297 16.52 -12.77 -17.94
C SER A 297 16.30 -12.12 -16.58
N TYR A 298 15.11 -11.59 -16.37
CA TYR A 298 14.66 -11.02 -15.09
C TYR A 298 13.41 -11.74 -14.61
N LEU A 299 13.38 -12.12 -13.34
CA LEU A 299 12.20 -12.65 -12.65
C LEU A 299 12.14 -12.10 -11.24
N ARG A 300 11.01 -11.54 -10.87
CA ARG A 300 10.64 -11.22 -9.49
C ARG A 300 9.42 -12.04 -9.11
N LEU A 301 9.46 -12.69 -7.97
CA LEU A 301 8.40 -13.56 -7.49
C LEU A 301 8.20 -13.35 -6.00
N ILE A 302 6.94 -13.12 -5.60
CA ILE A 302 6.52 -12.98 -4.21
C ILE A 302 5.35 -13.93 -3.99
N PHE A 303 5.38 -14.68 -2.89
CA PHE A 303 4.25 -15.44 -2.38
C PHE A 303 3.86 -14.96 -1.00
N ALA A 304 2.56 -14.80 -0.79
CA ALA A 304 1.97 -14.51 0.52
C ALA A 304 0.84 -15.49 0.82
N GLY A 305 0.68 -15.92 2.06
CA GLY A 305 -0.53 -16.57 2.52
C GLY A 305 -1.66 -15.54 2.62
N GLY A 306 -2.91 -15.95 2.40
CA GLY A 306 -4.07 -15.07 2.47
C GLY A 306 -5.24 -15.68 3.21
N ILE A 307 -5.85 -14.89 4.12
CA ILE A 307 -7.17 -15.16 4.71
C ILE A 307 -8.10 -14.04 4.28
N THR A 308 -9.17 -14.41 3.58
CA THR A 308 -10.10 -13.44 3.00
C THR A 308 -11.33 -13.26 3.89
N GLN A 309 -11.63 -12.01 4.24
CA GLN A 309 -12.89 -11.58 4.83
C GLN A 309 -13.67 -10.73 3.82
N SER A 310 -15.00 -10.78 3.85
CA SER A 310 -15.85 -10.00 2.95
C SER A 310 -17.13 -9.52 3.63
N TRP A 311 -17.61 -8.36 3.20
CA TRP A 311 -18.86 -7.75 3.64
C TRP A 311 -19.65 -7.30 2.42
N SER A 312 -20.96 -7.34 2.49
CA SER A 312 -21.89 -6.79 1.49
C SER A 312 -22.59 -5.58 2.08
N LEU A 313 -22.38 -4.39 1.51
CA LEU A 313 -22.89 -3.10 1.97
C LEU A 313 -24.08 -2.61 1.13
#